data_037a47668dd81731d6f125d3009ef9e4
#
_entry.id   037a47668dd81731d6f125d3009ef9e4
#
_cell.length_a   1.000
_cell.length_b   1.000
_cell.length_c   1.000
_cell.angle_alpha   90.00
_cell.angle_beta   90.00
_cell.angle_gamma   90.00
#
_symmetry.space_group_name_H-M   'P 1'
#
loop_
_entity.id
_entity.type
_entity.pdbx_description
1 polymer ?
#
loop_
_entity_poly.entity_id
_entity_poly.type
_entity_poly.pdbx_seq_one_letter_code
_entity_poly.pdbx_strand_id
1 'polypeptide(L)'
;MILYFSGTGNSRYISEVINSILNDEIVCINDCLKNNQKSIFESTKPYIIVCPTYAWRIPRVVEEFISNNVFNGNKMIYFVLTCGSSIGNAKKYVKELCDRVGLMYMGIKGIIMPENFITMFKAPDKDEAKKIISQ
;
A
#
# COMPACT_ATOMS: atom_id res chain seq x y z
N MET A 1 -2.10 2.81 -10.38
CA MET A 1 -1.02 3.54 -9.68
C MET A 1 -0.76 2.89 -8.34
N ILE A 2 0.49 2.62 -8.04
CA ILE A 2 0.91 2.01 -6.78
C ILE A 2 1.51 3.12 -5.90
N LEU A 3 0.94 3.29 -4.70
CA LEU A 3 1.45 4.28 -3.74
C LEU A 3 1.87 3.53 -2.47
N TYR A 4 3.11 3.71 -2.04
CA TYR A 4 3.60 3.02 -0.86
C TYR A 4 4.11 3.99 0.20
N PHE A 5 3.93 3.59 1.45
CA PHE A 5 4.53 4.23 2.63
C PHE A 5 5.40 3.21 3.34
N SER A 6 6.66 3.55 3.59
CA SER A 6 7.60 2.61 4.17
C SER A 6 8.47 3.26 5.23
N GLY A 7 8.48 2.68 6.44
CA GLY A 7 9.43 3.05 7.48
C GLY A 7 10.67 2.15 7.51
N THR A 8 10.52 0.89 7.09
CA THR A 8 11.57 -0.14 7.19
C THR A 8 12.03 -0.68 5.84
N GLY A 9 11.40 -0.28 4.74
CA GLY A 9 11.70 -0.78 3.41
C GLY A 9 10.85 -1.96 2.95
N ASN A 10 10.07 -2.59 3.84
CA ASN A 10 9.23 -3.74 3.47
C ASN A 10 8.16 -3.36 2.45
N SER A 11 7.46 -2.27 2.69
CA SER A 11 6.39 -1.81 1.77
C SER A 11 6.96 -1.41 0.42
N ARG A 12 8.14 -0.78 0.41
CA ARG A 12 8.83 -0.45 -0.84
C ARG A 12 9.15 -1.71 -1.63
N TYR A 13 9.70 -2.72 -0.97
CA TYR A 13 10.05 -3.98 -1.62
C TYR A 13 8.82 -4.65 -2.23
N ILE A 14 7.73 -4.76 -1.46
CA ILE A 14 6.47 -5.34 -1.94
C ILE A 14 5.93 -4.55 -3.13
N SER A 15 5.99 -3.22 -3.07
CA SER A 15 5.53 -2.36 -4.17
C SER A 15 6.33 -2.60 -5.44
N GLU A 16 7.64 -2.77 -5.33
CA GLU A 16 8.50 -3.06 -6.48
C GLU A 16 8.17 -4.42 -7.10
N VAL A 17 7.86 -5.42 -6.26
CA VAL A 17 7.46 -6.74 -6.74
C VAL A 17 6.12 -6.66 -7.48
N ILE A 18 5.14 -5.98 -6.90
CA ILE A 18 3.83 -5.77 -7.55
C ILE A 18 4.04 -5.05 -8.89
N ASN A 19 4.86 -4.02 -8.91
CA ASN A 19 5.12 -3.24 -10.11
C ASN A 19 5.83 -4.05 -11.20
N SER A 20 6.65 -5.01 -10.81
CA SER A 20 7.30 -5.90 -11.78
C SER A 20 6.29 -6.76 -12.55
N ILE A 21 5.10 -6.98 -11.98
CA ILE A 21 4.02 -7.74 -12.59
C ILE A 21 3.06 -6.81 -13.36
N LEU A 22 2.66 -5.70 -12.75
CA LEU A 22 1.63 -4.81 -13.30
C LEU A 22 2.20 -3.76 -14.26
N ASN A 23 3.47 -3.44 -14.13
CA ASN A 23 4.14 -2.40 -14.93
C ASN A 23 3.37 -1.09 -14.92
N ASP A 24 3.05 -0.63 -13.73
CA ASP A 24 2.29 0.60 -13.48
C ASP A 24 3.22 1.68 -12.89
N GLU A 25 2.69 2.87 -12.69
CA GLU A 25 3.40 3.96 -12.03
C GLU A 25 3.49 3.68 -10.53
N ILE A 26 4.66 3.98 -9.93
CA ILE A 26 4.89 3.79 -8.51
C ILE A 26 5.23 5.13 -7.86
N VAL A 27 4.60 5.42 -6.71
CA VAL A 27 4.74 6.68 -5.99
C VAL A 27 5.09 6.40 -4.53
N CYS A 28 6.09 7.11 -4.03
CA CYS A 28 6.47 7.05 -2.61
C CYS A 28 5.69 8.10 -1.82
N ILE A 29 4.81 7.64 -0.93
CA ILE A 29 4.03 8.54 -0.07
C ILE A 29 4.94 9.37 0.84
N ASN A 30 6.02 8.78 1.34
CA ASN A 30 6.99 9.49 2.19
C ASN A 30 7.52 10.75 1.50
N ASP A 31 7.83 10.66 0.20
CA ASP A 31 8.33 11.79 -0.57
C ASP A 31 7.26 12.87 -0.74
N CYS A 32 6.02 12.46 -0.98
CA CYS A 32 4.90 13.39 -1.07
C CYS A 32 4.68 14.16 0.24
N LEU A 33 4.82 13.47 1.37
CA LEU A 33 4.65 14.09 2.69
C LEU A 33 5.73 15.13 2.99
N LYS A 34 6.96 14.90 2.52
CA LYS A 34 8.06 15.86 2.71
C LYS A 34 7.79 17.20 2.04
N ASN A 35 7.11 17.19 0.91
CA ASN A 35 6.83 18.40 0.14
C ASN A 35 5.63 19.17 0.68
N ASN A 36 4.87 18.59 1.60
CA ASN A 36 3.73 19.21 2.28
C ASN A 36 2.73 19.90 1.33
N GLN A 37 2.55 19.34 0.13
CA GLN A 37 1.65 19.85 -0.89
C GLN A 37 0.53 18.86 -1.15
N LYS A 38 -0.67 19.38 -1.34
CA LYS A 38 -1.79 18.56 -1.80
C LYS A 38 -1.55 18.19 -3.26
N SER A 39 -1.79 16.92 -3.57
CA SER A 39 -1.60 16.41 -4.92
C SER A 39 -2.91 15.93 -5.50
N ILE A 40 -2.99 16.00 -6.83
CA ILE A 40 -4.09 15.41 -7.59
C ILE A 40 -3.49 14.26 -8.39
N PHE A 41 -3.92 13.05 -8.07
CA PHE A 41 -3.47 11.85 -8.78
C PHE A 41 -4.49 11.47 -9.83
N GLU A 42 -4.02 11.00 -10.97
CA GLU A 42 -4.88 10.47 -12.02
C GLU A 42 -4.37 9.12 -12.47
N SER A 43 -5.27 8.16 -12.60
CA SER A 43 -4.92 6.82 -13.06
C SER A 43 -6.10 6.21 -13.80
N THR A 44 -5.81 5.57 -14.93
CA THR A 44 -6.81 4.77 -15.65
C THR A 44 -6.93 3.37 -15.04
N LYS A 45 -5.95 2.99 -14.21
CA LYS A 45 -5.90 1.70 -13.50
C LYS A 45 -6.26 1.91 -12.03
N PRO A 46 -6.71 0.84 -11.33
CA PRO A 46 -6.98 0.94 -9.89
C PRO A 46 -5.77 1.41 -9.10
N TYR A 47 -6.03 2.07 -7.98
CA TYR A 47 -4.98 2.45 -7.03
C TYR A 47 -4.67 1.28 -6.11
N ILE A 48 -3.40 1.11 -5.78
CA ILE A 48 -2.93 0.10 -4.83
C ILE A 48 -2.12 0.82 -3.76
N ILE A 49 -2.59 0.76 -2.52
CA ILE A 49 -1.89 1.34 -1.38
C ILE A 49 -1.12 0.22 -0.67
N VAL A 50 0.18 0.41 -0.52
CA VAL A 50 1.05 -0.55 0.17
C VAL A 50 1.65 0.14 1.39
N CYS A 51 1.37 -0.37 2.58
CA CYS A 51 1.85 0.23 3.82
C CYS A 51 1.90 -0.79 4.95
N PRO A 52 2.62 -0.48 6.04
CA PRO A 52 2.61 -1.35 7.21
C PRO A 52 1.30 -1.24 8.01
N THR A 53 1.09 -2.18 8.91
CA THR A 53 -0.03 -2.16 9.86
C THR A 53 0.49 -1.69 11.21
N TYR A 54 -0.08 -0.61 11.74
CA TYR A 54 0.24 -0.09 13.07
C TYR A 54 -1.00 -0.19 13.97
N ALA A 55 -0.88 -0.94 15.05
CA ALA A 55 -2.00 -1.16 15.99
C ALA A 55 -3.30 -1.60 15.27
N TRP A 56 -3.15 -2.54 14.34
CA TRP A 56 -4.24 -3.10 13.51
C TRP A 56 -4.96 -2.09 12.62
N ARG A 57 -4.26 -1.01 12.26
CA ARG A 57 -4.76 0.02 11.35
C ARG A 57 -3.65 0.38 10.36
N ILE A 58 -4.04 1.04 9.27
CA ILE A 58 -3.04 1.71 8.43
C ILE A 58 -2.43 2.87 9.22
N PRO A 59 -1.18 3.27 8.92
CA PRO A 59 -0.57 4.41 9.62
C PRO A 59 -1.44 5.66 9.48
N ARG A 60 -1.51 6.45 10.55
CA ARG A 60 -2.32 7.68 10.54
C ARG A 60 -1.91 8.62 9.41
N VAL A 61 -0.59 8.72 9.12
CA VAL A 61 -0.09 9.57 8.05
C VAL A 61 -0.59 9.12 6.67
N VAL A 62 -0.77 7.82 6.46
CA VAL A 62 -1.33 7.27 5.22
C VAL A 62 -2.83 7.60 5.14
N GLU A 63 -3.57 7.44 6.23
CA GLU A 63 -4.98 7.80 6.29
C GLU A 63 -5.18 9.28 5.98
N GLU A 64 -4.37 10.14 6.59
CA GLU A 64 -4.41 11.59 6.34
C GLU A 64 -4.04 11.91 4.89
N PHE A 65 -3.04 11.23 4.35
CA PHE A 65 -2.64 11.39 2.96
C PHE A 65 -3.79 11.09 2.00
N ILE A 66 -4.49 9.98 2.22
CA ILE A 66 -5.63 9.59 1.38
C ILE A 66 -6.78 10.60 1.54
N SER A 67 -7.00 11.10 2.76
CA SER A 67 -8.07 12.06 3.03
C SER A 67 -7.79 13.45 2.44
N ASN A 68 -6.52 13.84 2.36
CA ASN A 68 -6.13 15.20 1.99
C ASN A 68 -5.75 15.37 0.52
N ASN A 69 -5.69 14.28 -0.24
CA ASN A 69 -5.33 14.34 -1.66
C ASN A 69 -6.51 13.90 -2.53
N VAL A 70 -6.42 14.17 -3.82
CA VAL A 70 -7.47 13.84 -4.78
C VAL A 70 -7.00 12.68 -5.64
N PHE A 71 -7.86 11.68 -5.79
CA PHE A 71 -7.60 10.49 -6.59
C PHE A 71 -8.64 10.43 -7.71
N ASN A 72 -8.23 10.80 -8.91
CA ASN A 72 -9.11 10.89 -10.08
C ASN A 72 -8.96 9.67 -11.00
N GLY A 73 -9.87 9.59 -11.97
CA GLY A 73 -9.90 8.52 -12.95
C GLY A 73 -10.57 7.28 -12.40
N ASN A 74 -9.83 6.17 -12.33
CA ASN A 74 -10.36 4.94 -11.77
C ASN A 74 -10.46 5.08 -10.24
N LYS A 75 -11.67 4.91 -9.70
CA LYS A 75 -11.93 5.07 -8.26
C LYS A 75 -11.72 3.79 -7.44
N MET A 76 -11.43 2.69 -8.11
CA MET A 76 -11.16 1.42 -7.42
C MET A 76 -9.83 1.47 -6.68
N ILE A 77 -9.81 0.96 -5.45
CA ILE A 77 -8.62 0.97 -4.61
C ILE A 77 -8.47 -0.37 -3.87
N TYR A 78 -7.24 -0.87 -3.89
CA TYR A 78 -6.82 -2.07 -3.17
C TYR A 78 -5.80 -1.69 -2.12
N PHE A 79 -5.74 -2.48 -1.05
CA PHE A 79 -4.77 -2.27 0.02
C PHE A 79 -3.93 -3.54 0.22
N VAL A 80 -2.62 -3.35 0.33
CA VAL A 80 -1.68 -4.42 0.67
C VAL A 80 -0.94 -3.98 1.92
N LEU A 81 -1.17 -4.68 3.03
CA LEU A 81 -0.61 -4.31 4.32
C LEU A 81 0.42 -5.32 4.77
N THR A 82 1.62 -4.84 5.11
CA THR A 82 2.61 -5.69 5.76
C THR A 82 2.30 -5.74 7.26
N CYS A 83 2.47 -6.90 7.87
CA CYS A 83 2.14 -7.10 9.28
C CYS A 83 3.04 -8.16 9.90
N GLY A 84 3.13 -8.15 11.23
CA GLY A 84 3.88 -9.16 11.98
C GLY A 84 3.15 -10.49 12.10
N SER A 85 1.84 -10.45 12.29
CA SER A 85 1.02 -11.66 12.44
C SER A 85 -0.34 -11.54 11.75
N SER A 86 -1.01 -10.39 11.90
CA SER A 86 -2.35 -10.21 11.33
C SER A 86 -2.61 -8.72 11.12
N ILE A 87 -3.55 -8.40 10.23
CA ILE A 87 -4.00 -7.03 10.00
C ILE A 87 -5.13 -6.62 10.98
N GLY A 88 -5.67 -7.58 11.74
CA GLY A 88 -6.74 -7.30 12.70
C GLY A 88 -7.94 -6.61 12.08
N ASN A 89 -8.36 -5.48 12.65
CA ASN A 89 -9.53 -4.71 12.21
C ASN A 89 -9.21 -3.69 11.11
N ALA A 90 -8.02 -3.73 10.49
CA ALA A 90 -7.64 -2.76 9.47
C ALA A 90 -8.65 -2.68 8.32
N LYS A 91 -9.25 -3.80 7.93
CA LYS A 91 -10.27 -3.85 6.89
C LYS A 91 -11.45 -2.91 7.19
N LYS A 92 -11.94 -2.93 8.43
CA LYS A 92 -13.05 -2.08 8.85
C LYS A 92 -12.71 -0.59 8.70
N TYR A 93 -11.55 -0.19 9.20
CA TYR A 93 -11.13 1.21 9.15
C TYR A 93 -10.87 1.68 7.73
N VAL A 94 -10.29 0.81 6.89
CA VAL A 94 -10.02 1.13 5.50
C VAL A 94 -11.32 1.29 4.70
N LYS A 95 -12.31 0.44 4.94
CA LYS A 95 -13.63 0.57 4.30
C LYS A 95 -14.31 1.88 4.68
N GLU A 96 -14.27 2.26 5.96
CA GLU A 96 -14.81 3.52 6.42
C GLU A 96 -14.11 4.72 5.77
N LEU A 97 -12.79 4.65 5.63
CA LEU A 97 -12.01 5.68 4.95
C LEU A 97 -12.43 5.82 3.49
N CYS A 98 -12.55 4.72 2.77
CA CYS A 98 -12.95 4.73 1.37
C CYS A 98 -14.34 5.35 1.18
N ASP A 99 -15.29 5.01 2.04
CA ASP A 99 -16.64 5.58 2.00
C ASP A 99 -16.59 7.09 2.22
N ARG A 100 -15.76 7.54 3.16
CA ARG A 100 -15.65 8.97 3.50
C ARG A 100 -15.03 9.78 2.36
N VAL A 101 -14.06 9.24 1.64
CA VAL A 101 -13.35 9.97 0.59
C VAL A 101 -13.86 9.70 -0.83
N GLY A 102 -14.86 8.83 -0.97
CA GLY A 102 -15.47 8.56 -2.27
C GLY A 102 -14.67 7.61 -3.16
N LEU A 103 -13.85 6.74 -2.57
CA LEU A 103 -13.15 5.68 -3.28
C LEU A 103 -13.90 4.36 -3.16
N MET A 104 -13.77 3.52 -4.18
CA MET A 104 -14.41 2.21 -4.22
C MET A 104 -13.46 1.16 -3.65
N TYR A 105 -13.72 0.71 -2.42
CA TYR A 105 -12.94 -0.33 -1.77
C TYR A 105 -13.11 -1.66 -2.51
N MET A 106 -11.99 -2.24 -2.95
CA MET A 106 -11.99 -3.48 -3.72
C MET A 106 -11.42 -4.67 -2.96
N GLY A 107 -10.57 -4.44 -1.98
CA GLY A 107 -10.02 -5.52 -1.20
C GLY A 107 -8.80 -5.11 -0.40
N ILE A 108 -8.43 -5.98 0.55
CA ILE A 108 -7.26 -5.79 1.40
C ILE A 108 -6.56 -7.14 1.57
N LYS A 109 -5.23 -7.12 1.47
CA LYS A 109 -4.39 -8.30 1.66
C LYS A 109 -3.35 -8.00 2.72
N GLY A 110 -3.29 -8.86 3.74
CA GLY A 110 -2.21 -8.82 4.73
C GLY A 110 -1.07 -9.72 4.27
N ILE A 111 0.14 -9.21 4.36
CA ILE A 111 1.35 -9.99 4.07
C ILE A 111 2.19 -10.05 5.34
N ILE A 112 2.37 -11.26 5.87
CA ILE A 112 3.17 -11.46 7.07
C ILE A 112 4.65 -11.31 6.72
N MET A 113 5.30 -10.35 7.37
CA MET A 113 6.70 -10.02 7.13
C MET A 113 7.50 -10.33 8.39
N PRO A 114 8.24 -11.45 8.43
CA PRO A 114 9.13 -11.70 9.53
C PRO A 114 10.21 -10.62 9.61
N GLU A 115 10.77 -10.42 10.80
CA GLU A 115 11.72 -9.35 11.10
C GLU A 115 12.89 -9.27 10.12
N ASN A 116 13.35 -10.42 9.63
CA ASN A 116 14.46 -10.50 8.68
C ASN A 116 14.02 -10.83 7.25
N PHE A 117 12.78 -10.49 6.90
CA PHE A 117 12.21 -10.81 5.59
C PHE A 117 13.10 -10.31 4.45
N ILE A 118 13.56 -9.06 4.52
CA ILE A 118 14.36 -8.46 3.46
C ILE A 118 15.72 -9.16 3.30
N THR A 119 16.31 -9.64 4.39
CA THR A 119 17.56 -10.40 4.31
C THR A 119 17.35 -11.81 3.77
N MET A 120 16.18 -12.40 3.98
CA MET A 120 15.83 -13.71 3.42
C MET A 120 15.61 -13.64 1.91
N PHE A 121 15.06 -12.54 1.43
CA PHE A 121 14.78 -12.32 0.02
C PHE A 121 15.83 -11.37 -0.58
N LYS A 122 17.07 -11.80 -0.60
CA LYS A 122 18.09 -11.09 -1.36
C LYS A 122 17.67 -11.10 -2.82
N ALA A 123 17.75 -9.93 -3.46
CA ALA A 123 17.48 -9.88 -4.88
C ALA A 123 18.23 -11.03 -5.55
N PRO A 124 17.63 -11.88 -6.32
CA PRO A 124 16.47 -11.75 -7.19
C PRO A 124 15.31 -12.72 -6.86
N ASP A 125 15.02 -13.04 -5.62
CA ASP A 125 13.97 -14.01 -5.27
C ASP A 125 12.56 -13.44 -5.47
N LYS A 126 12.33 -12.88 -6.65
CA LYS A 126 11.02 -12.34 -7.03
C LYS A 126 9.93 -13.39 -7.05
N ASP A 127 10.28 -14.65 -7.36
CA ASP A 127 9.30 -15.72 -7.46
C ASP A 127 8.71 -16.10 -6.09
N GLU A 128 9.54 -16.13 -5.05
CA GLU A 128 9.06 -16.38 -3.69
C GLU A 128 8.21 -15.23 -3.17
N ALA A 129 8.61 -14.00 -3.45
CA ALA A 129 7.82 -12.82 -3.10
C ALA A 129 6.46 -12.83 -3.81
N LYS A 130 6.40 -13.26 -5.07
CA LYS A 130 5.14 -13.43 -5.80
C LYS A 130 4.23 -14.46 -5.13
N LYS A 131 4.78 -15.55 -4.63
CA LYS A 131 4.01 -16.57 -3.90
C LYS A 131 3.39 -16.00 -2.64
N ILE A 132 4.13 -15.17 -1.91
CA ILE A 132 3.64 -14.52 -0.70
C ILE A 132 2.49 -13.56 -1.04
N ILE A 133 2.65 -12.78 -2.08
CA ILE A 133 1.64 -11.81 -2.53
C ILE A 133 0.39 -12.51 -3.06
N SER A 134 0.54 -13.65 -3.74
CA SER A 134 -0.58 -14.37 -4.34
C SER A 134 -1.35 -15.24 -3.35
N GLN A 135 -0.82 -15.43 -2.14
CA GLN A 135 -1.53 -16.13 -1.07
C GLN A 135 -2.61 -15.20 -0.47
#